data_87f8f17043fd45b55594a212205d9410
#
_entry.id   87f8f17043fd45b55594a212205d9410
#
_cell.length_a   1.000
_cell.length_b   1.000
_cell.length_c   1.000
_cell.angle_alpha   90.00
_cell.angle_beta   90.00
_cell.angle_gamma   90.00
#
_symmetry.space_group_name_H-M   'P 1'
#
loop_
_entity.id
_entity.type
_entity.pdbx_description
1 polymer ?
#
loop_
_entity_poly.entity_id
_entity_poly.type
_entity_poly.pdbx_seq_one_letter_code
_entity_poly.pdbx_strand_id
1 'polypeptide(L)'
;MQVEAQKPLDRLIDRLPAGSVTLQEGLDQPTWIVSREHLVEVCQDLRDSPKTRFDLLLDLCGVDFPDRSDDSGGRFEAVYHLYSMPRGERLRLKVPLTE
;
A
#
# COMPACT_ATOMS: atom_id res chain seq x y z
N MET A 1 8.96 13.13 -6.10
CA MET A 1 8.88 11.68 -6.07
C MET A 1 7.52 11.20 -5.65
N GLN A 2 6.88 11.89 -4.73
CA GLN A 2 5.53 11.49 -4.31
C GLN A 2 4.50 11.65 -5.42
N VAL A 3 4.77 12.54 -6.36
CA VAL A 3 3.93 12.71 -7.54
C VAL A 3 3.87 11.41 -8.35
N GLU A 4 4.93 10.63 -8.34
CA GLU A 4 5.00 9.38 -9.08
C GLU A 4 4.07 8.31 -8.50
N ALA A 5 3.80 8.33 -7.20
CA ALA A 5 2.90 7.37 -6.58
C ALA A 5 1.43 7.72 -6.80
N GLN A 6 1.12 8.98 -7.07
CA GLN A 6 -0.25 9.44 -7.25
C GLN A 6 -0.91 8.85 -8.49
N LYS A 7 -0.18 8.78 -9.59
CA LYS A 7 -0.75 8.32 -10.87
C LYS A 7 -1.20 6.86 -10.85
N PRO A 8 -0.38 5.92 -10.33
CA PRO A 8 -0.85 4.54 -10.20
C PRO A 8 -2.01 4.41 -9.23
N LEU A 9 -2.03 5.23 -8.17
CA LEU A 9 -3.10 5.23 -7.20
C LEU A 9 -4.42 5.64 -7.86
N ASP A 10 -4.41 6.70 -8.66
CA ASP A 10 -5.62 7.18 -9.34
C ASP A 10 -6.21 6.10 -10.23
N ARG A 11 -5.37 5.37 -10.96
CA ARG A 11 -5.83 4.28 -11.81
C ARG A 11 -6.50 3.17 -11.02
N LEU A 12 -5.92 2.82 -9.87
CA LEU A 12 -6.47 1.76 -9.04
C LEU A 12 -7.78 2.19 -8.37
N ILE A 13 -7.87 3.45 -7.95
CA ILE A 13 -9.10 3.96 -7.34
C ILE A 13 -10.27 3.86 -8.30
N ASP A 14 -10.03 4.12 -9.59
CA ASP A 14 -11.09 4.02 -10.59
C ASP A 14 -11.59 2.59 -10.79
N ARG A 15 -10.74 1.60 -10.57
CA ARG A 15 -11.06 0.20 -10.78
C ARG A 15 -11.66 -0.50 -9.57
N LEU A 16 -11.31 -0.05 -8.36
CA LEU A 16 -11.65 -0.74 -7.13
C LEU A 16 -12.75 0.01 -6.38
N PRO A 17 -13.47 -0.68 -5.48
CA PRO A 17 -14.47 -0.01 -4.65
C PRO A 17 -13.86 1.14 -3.85
N ALA A 18 -14.66 2.14 -3.56
CA ALA A 18 -14.22 3.30 -2.79
C ALA A 18 -13.65 2.86 -1.44
N GLY A 19 -12.53 3.46 -1.05
CA GLY A 19 -11.90 3.16 0.22
C GLY A 19 -10.97 1.96 0.21
N SER A 20 -10.83 1.28 -0.95
CA SER A 20 -9.95 0.11 -1.04
C SER A 20 -8.48 0.49 -0.95
N VAL A 21 -8.11 1.64 -1.50
CA VAL A 21 -6.75 2.15 -1.50
C VAL A 21 -6.79 3.63 -1.18
N THR A 22 -5.96 4.06 -0.23
CA THR A 22 -5.89 5.46 0.19
C THR A 22 -4.44 5.88 0.32
N LEU A 23 -4.11 7.06 -0.19
CA LEU A 23 -2.76 7.61 -0.03
C LEU A 23 -2.61 8.18 1.37
N GLN A 24 -1.54 7.80 2.07
CA GLN A 24 -1.20 8.37 3.37
C GLN A 24 -0.08 9.39 3.17
N GLU A 25 -0.38 10.64 3.43
CA GLU A 25 0.57 11.73 3.24
C GLU A 25 1.38 12.01 4.49
N GLY A 26 2.44 12.82 4.34
CA GLY A 26 3.24 13.29 5.45
C GLY A 26 4.31 12.35 5.93
N LEU A 27 4.59 11.28 5.19
CA LEU A 27 5.61 10.30 5.54
C LEU A 27 6.85 10.47 4.67
N ASP A 28 7.94 9.85 5.11
CA ASP A 28 9.24 9.94 4.45
C ASP A 28 9.30 9.27 3.08
N GLN A 29 8.36 8.38 2.80
CA GLN A 29 8.26 7.73 1.49
C GLN A 29 6.79 7.52 1.15
N PRO A 30 6.47 7.31 -0.12
CA PRO A 30 5.09 7.07 -0.53
C PRO A 30 4.51 5.88 0.21
N THR A 31 3.30 6.06 0.76
CA THR A 31 2.63 5.04 1.55
C THR A 31 1.17 4.98 1.16
N TRP A 32 0.67 3.78 0.88
CA TRP A 32 -0.74 3.55 0.60
C TRP A 32 -1.33 2.71 1.71
N ILE A 33 -2.58 3.00 2.09
CA ILE A 33 -3.36 2.14 2.97
C ILE A 33 -4.28 1.32 2.07
N VAL A 34 -4.15 0.00 2.15
CA VAL A 34 -4.85 -0.92 1.25
C VAL A 34 -5.73 -1.85 2.07
N SER A 35 -6.99 -2.01 1.67
CA SER A 35 -7.87 -2.96 2.34
C SER A 35 -7.41 -4.39 2.07
N ARG A 36 -7.58 -5.23 3.08
CA ARG A 36 -7.13 -6.62 3.02
C ARG A 36 -7.72 -7.37 1.82
N GLU A 37 -8.97 -7.11 1.52
CA GLU A 37 -9.68 -7.81 0.45
C GLU A 37 -9.11 -7.52 -0.93
N HIS A 38 -8.41 -6.43 -1.09
CA HIS A 38 -7.89 -5.99 -2.40
C HIS A 38 -6.38 -6.01 -2.49
N LEU A 39 -5.71 -6.53 -1.46
CA LEU A 39 -4.24 -6.50 -1.40
C LEU A 39 -3.59 -7.24 -2.57
N VAL A 40 -4.06 -8.45 -2.87
CA VAL A 40 -3.48 -9.25 -3.95
C VAL A 40 -3.63 -8.54 -5.29
N GLU A 41 -4.80 -8.00 -5.54
CA GLU A 41 -5.10 -7.30 -6.77
C GLU A 41 -4.22 -6.07 -6.95
N VAL A 42 -4.04 -5.29 -5.87
CA VAL A 42 -3.18 -4.11 -5.89
C VAL A 42 -1.73 -4.50 -6.15
N CYS A 43 -1.24 -5.53 -5.47
CA CYS A 43 0.14 -5.97 -5.65
C CYS A 43 0.39 -6.50 -7.05
N GLN A 44 -0.55 -7.23 -7.62
CA GLN A 44 -0.41 -7.73 -8.98
C GLN A 44 -0.36 -6.59 -10.00
N ASP A 45 -1.20 -5.59 -9.83
CA ASP A 45 -1.19 -4.44 -10.73
C ASP A 45 0.13 -3.66 -10.63
N LEU A 46 0.61 -3.44 -9.41
CA LEU A 46 1.86 -2.72 -9.20
C LEU A 46 3.05 -3.47 -9.79
N ARG A 47 3.04 -4.80 -9.70
CA ARG A 47 4.12 -5.62 -10.25
C ARG A 47 4.10 -5.64 -11.77
N ASP A 48 2.92 -5.80 -12.36
CA ASP A 48 2.79 -6.09 -13.80
C ASP A 48 2.71 -4.84 -14.66
N SER A 49 2.30 -3.70 -14.10
CA SER A 49 2.20 -2.48 -14.87
C SER A 49 3.59 -1.97 -15.26
N PRO A 50 3.83 -1.68 -16.56
CA PRO A 50 5.11 -1.14 -16.99
C PRO A 50 5.43 0.22 -16.40
N LYS A 51 4.44 0.91 -15.84
CA LYS A 51 4.64 2.23 -15.24
C LYS A 51 5.12 2.16 -13.80
N THR A 52 4.97 1.03 -13.13
CA THR A 52 5.33 0.89 -11.72
C THR A 52 6.38 -0.19 -11.47
N ARG A 53 6.11 -1.40 -11.94
CA ARG A 53 7.05 -2.54 -11.86
C ARG A 53 7.62 -2.74 -10.46
N PHE A 54 6.75 -2.73 -9.45
CA PHE A 54 7.16 -3.07 -8.08
C PHE A 54 7.28 -4.58 -7.97
N ASP A 55 8.42 -5.08 -8.39
CA ASP A 55 8.67 -6.51 -8.57
C ASP A 55 9.44 -7.15 -7.42
N LEU A 56 9.78 -6.39 -6.38
CA LEU A 56 10.56 -6.91 -5.27
C LEU A 56 9.92 -6.53 -3.94
N LEU A 57 9.67 -7.52 -3.10
CA LEU A 57 9.26 -7.29 -1.72
C LEU A 57 10.53 -7.26 -0.86
N LEU A 58 10.85 -6.08 -0.34
CA LEU A 58 12.04 -5.90 0.49
C LEU A 58 11.84 -6.42 1.89
N ASP A 59 10.66 -6.19 2.45
CA ASP A 59 10.39 -6.53 3.84
C ASP A 59 8.90 -6.60 4.09
N LEU A 60 8.51 -7.41 5.06
CA LEU A 60 7.14 -7.55 5.52
C LEU A 60 7.17 -7.63 7.04
N CYS A 61 6.46 -6.75 7.70
CA CYS A 61 6.38 -6.80 9.16
C CYS A 61 4.96 -6.55 9.64
N GLY A 62 4.67 -7.08 10.82
CA GLY A 62 3.41 -6.85 11.50
C GLY A 62 3.61 -5.84 12.62
N VAL A 63 2.65 -4.97 12.79
CA VAL A 63 2.67 -3.97 13.85
C VAL A 63 1.41 -4.13 14.68
N ASP A 64 1.58 -4.12 16.01
CA ASP A 64 0.47 -4.21 16.95
C ASP A 64 0.29 -2.85 17.62
N PHE A 65 -0.96 -2.32 17.54
CA PHE A 65 -1.32 -1.07 18.18
C PHE A 65 -2.33 -1.37 19.29
N PRO A 66 -1.86 -1.82 20.45
CA PRO A 66 -2.78 -2.31 21.50
C PRO A 66 -3.78 -1.28 22.00
N ASP A 67 -3.45 0.00 21.87
CA ASP A 67 -4.33 1.09 22.32
C ASP A 67 -5.29 1.57 21.23
N ARG A 68 -5.19 1.02 20.02
CA ARG A 68 -6.06 1.42 18.92
C ARG A 68 -7.39 0.69 19.01
N SER A 69 -8.48 1.44 18.88
CA SER A 69 -9.81 0.84 18.84
C SER A 69 -10.13 0.31 17.45
N ASP A 70 -11.18 -0.50 17.37
CA ASP A 70 -11.65 -1.02 16.08
C ASP A 70 -12.05 0.09 15.11
N ASP A 71 -12.50 1.22 15.65
CA ASP A 71 -12.92 2.36 14.84
C ASP A 71 -11.75 2.99 14.10
N SER A 72 -10.52 2.71 14.52
CA SER A 72 -9.32 3.26 13.90
C SER A 72 -8.74 2.37 12.80
N GLY A 73 -9.49 1.36 12.35
CA GLY A 73 -9.05 0.51 11.27
C GLY A 73 -8.47 -0.82 11.70
N GLY A 74 -8.54 -1.14 12.98
CA GLY A 74 -8.06 -2.40 13.52
C GLY A 74 -6.82 -2.25 14.35
N ARG A 75 -6.60 -3.24 15.20
CA ARG A 75 -5.49 -3.24 16.15
C ARG A 75 -4.14 -3.55 15.49
N PHE A 76 -4.17 -4.38 14.46
CA PHE A 76 -2.94 -4.85 13.80
C PHE A 76 -2.79 -4.22 12.43
N GLU A 77 -1.56 -4.21 11.95
CA GLU A 77 -1.27 -3.69 10.63
C GLU A 77 -0.14 -4.49 10.02
N ALA A 78 -0.34 -4.97 8.80
CA ALA A 78 0.74 -5.58 8.02
C ALA A 78 1.35 -4.48 7.16
N VAL A 79 2.68 -4.38 7.17
CA VAL A 79 3.40 -3.36 6.43
C VAL A 79 4.29 -4.04 5.41
N TYR A 80 4.07 -3.73 4.14
CA TYR A 80 4.82 -4.28 3.02
C TYR A 80 5.71 -3.19 2.44
N HIS A 81 7.00 -3.48 2.32
CA HIS A 81 7.96 -2.57 1.70
C HIS A 81 8.30 -3.08 0.31
N LEU A 82 7.83 -2.39 -0.70
CA LEU A 82 8.03 -2.78 -2.09
C LEU A 82 9.09 -1.94 -2.76
N TYR A 83 9.74 -2.51 -3.76
CA TYR A 83 10.77 -1.82 -4.51
C TYR A 83 10.65 -2.15 -5.99
N SER A 84 10.80 -1.12 -6.83
CA SER A 84 10.87 -1.30 -8.27
C SER A 84 12.32 -1.26 -8.70
N MET A 85 12.87 -2.40 -9.09
CA MET A 85 14.24 -2.46 -9.57
C MET A 85 14.48 -1.59 -10.81
N PRO A 86 13.61 -1.67 -11.84
CA PRO A 86 13.81 -0.86 -13.02
C PRO A 86 13.73 0.64 -12.77
N ARG A 87 12.92 1.07 -11.82
CA ARG A 87 12.67 2.49 -11.59
C ARG A 87 13.42 3.05 -10.39
N GLY A 88 13.97 2.20 -9.54
CA GLY A 88 14.66 2.66 -8.34
C GLY A 88 13.74 3.34 -7.34
N GLU A 89 12.49 2.91 -7.25
CA GLU A 89 11.50 3.55 -6.41
C GLU A 89 10.99 2.60 -5.32
N ARG A 90 10.59 3.19 -4.19
CA ARG A 90 10.04 2.44 -3.06
C ARG A 90 8.60 2.81 -2.83
N LEU A 91 7.82 1.86 -2.31
CA LEU A 91 6.44 2.08 -1.92
C LEU A 91 6.14 1.23 -0.69
N ARG A 92 5.49 1.85 0.29
CA ARG A 92 5.06 1.15 1.49
C ARG A 92 3.55 0.93 1.40
N LEU A 93 3.11 -0.30 1.65
CA LEU A 93 1.69 -0.60 1.77
C LEU A 93 1.38 -0.95 3.21
N LYS A 94 0.33 -0.35 3.75
CA LYS A 94 -0.16 -0.66 5.09
C LYS A 94 -1.53 -1.30 4.97
N VAL A 95 -1.71 -2.45 5.59
CA VAL A 95 -2.97 -3.19 5.54
C VAL A 95 -3.51 -3.33 6.95
N PRO A 96 -4.57 -2.58 7.30
CA PRO A 96 -5.18 -2.70 8.62
C PRO A 96 -5.83 -4.07 8.79
N LEU A 97 -5.67 -4.65 9.97
CA LEU A 97 -6.21 -5.96 10.28
C LEU A 97 -6.91 -5.91 11.64
N THR A 98 -8.09 -6.53 11.71
CA THR A 98 -8.80 -6.71 12.97
C THR A 98 -8.48 -8.09 13.54
N GLU A 99 -8.76 -8.26 14.83
CA GLU A 99 -8.58 -9.56 15.48
C GLU A 99 -9.47 -10.64 14.89
#